data_09d10d2a16735a77e2bd8293140d90ff
#
_entry.id   09d10d2a16735a77e2bd8293140d90ff
#
_cell.length_a   1.000
_cell.length_b   1.000
_cell.length_c   1.000
_cell.angle_alpha   90.00
_cell.angle_beta   90.00
_cell.angle_gamma   90.00
#
_symmetry.space_group_name_H-M   'P 1'
#
loop_
_entity.id
_entity.type
_entity.pdbx_description
1 polymer ?
#
loop_
_entity_poly.entity_id
_entity_poly.type
_entity_poly.pdbx_seq_one_letter_code
_entity_poly.pdbx_strand_id
1 'polypeptide(L)'
;EILLDFVQKPYFTKETVEKEQGIIGQEIKMYYDDPEWRAFFNTLPALFKNNPVKIDIAGTVESISHITPEILYQCYNTFYNPANMRLILVGDVDIDEAMKYVDKHLANKPNLGEIERMFVDEPHERVREYTEQKLAVSQPMFRIGFKDNSPRMSGDELLKKEIATEIILDAVFGTGSDLYLDLYEKGLIDSTFGCETELEYEYGFTLIGGESQKPKEIYEIIKNKLAELIKNGISKENVERARKVLISQNIRIFNNVEAMGNSFMHRLM
;
A
#
# COMPACT_ATOMS: atom_id res chain seq x y z
N GLU A 1 11.58 4.30 26.42
CA GLU A 1 10.69 3.86 27.51
C GLU A 1 9.24 3.92 27.08
N ILE A 2 8.72 5.10 26.73
CA ILE A 2 7.30 5.28 26.36
C ILE A 2 6.87 4.31 25.27
N LEU A 3 7.60 4.19 24.17
CA LEU A 3 7.26 3.27 23.08
C LEU A 3 7.22 1.80 23.53
N LEU A 4 8.23 1.36 24.27
CA LEU A 4 8.29 -0.03 24.75
C LEU A 4 7.18 -0.32 25.77
N ASP A 5 6.88 0.63 26.65
CA ASP A 5 5.77 0.50 27.60
C ASP A 5 4.42 0.46 26.87
N PHE A 6 4.24 1.33 25.90
CA PHE A 6 3.00 1.41 25.11
C PHE A 6 2.69 0.10 24.37
N VAL A 7 3.69 -0.49 23.72
CA VAL A 7 3.48 -1.74 22.98
C VAL A 7 3.43 -2.99 23.87
N GLN A 8 3.88 -2.93 25.11
CA GLN A 8 3.95 -4.08 26.01
C GLN A 8 2.88 -4.10 27.10
N LYS A 9 2.20 -2.97 27.36
CA LYS A 9 1.23 -2.82 28.44
C LYS A 9 -0.14 -2.39 27.89
N PRO A 10 -0.91 -3.29 27.24
CA PRO A 10 -2.21 -2.96 26.70
C PRO A 10 -3.19 -2.62 27.82
N TYR A 11 -4.04 -1.64 27.56
CA TYR A 11 -5.11 -1.25 28.47
C TYR A 11 -6.41 -1.02 27.70
N PHE A 12 -7.20 -2.08 27.56
CA PHE A 12 -8.47 -2.06 26.88
C PHE A 12 -9.60 -2.26 27.89
N THR A 13 -10.45 -1.25 28.06
CA THR A 13 -11.66 -1.33 28.87
C THR A 13 -12.87 -1.13 27.98
N LYS A 14 -14.03 -1.57 28.44
CA LYS A 14 -15.27 -1.36 27.69
C LYS A 14 -15.48 0.12 27.35
N GLU A 15 -15.26 1.01 28.32
CA GLU A 15 -15.43 2.45 28.15
C GLU A 15 -14.47 3.03 27.10
N THR A 16 -13.16 2.65 27.14
CA THR A 16 -12.17 3.12 26.17
C THR A 16 -12.46 2.60 24.77
N VAL A 17 -12.90 1.35 24.64
CA VAL A 17 -13.24 0.75 23.34
C VAL A 17 -14.50 1.39 22.75
N GLU A 18 -15.56 1.60 23.52
CA GLU A 18 -16.78 2.28 23.08
C GLU A 18 -16.51 3.72 22.62
N LYS A 19 -15.65 4.42 23.36
CA LYS A 19 -15.22 5.79 22.99
C LYS A 19 -14.47 5.78 21.65
N GLU A 20 -13.51 4.87 21.49
CA GLU A 20 -12.70 4.75 20.27
C GLU A 20 -13.54 4.34 19.07
N GLN A 21 -14.50 3.43 19.23
CA GLN A 21 -15.48 3.09 18.17
C GLN A 21 -16.23 4.34 17.68
N GLY A 22 -16.56 5.27 18.58
CA GLY A 22 -17.18 6.52 18.21
C GLY A 22 -16.27 7.41 17.35
N ILE A 23 -14.99 7.50 17.70
CA ILE A 23 -13.97 8.28 16.98
C ILE A 23 -13.71 7.68 15.61
N ILE A 24 -13.38 6.38 15.56
CA ILE A 24 -13.14 5.65 14.30
C ILE A 24 -14.39 5.65 13.41
N GLY A 25 -15.58 5.56 14.01
CA GLY A 25 -16.83 5.66 13.26
C GLY A 25 -17.04 6.99 12.55
N GLN A 26 -16.52 8.10 13.07
CA GLN A 26 -16.49 9.39 12.36
C GLN A 26 -15.42 9.40 11.27
N GLU A 27 -14.26 8.82 11.52
CA GLU A 27 -13.18 8.68 10.52
C GLU A 27 -13.64 7.84 9.32
N ILE A 28 -14.30 6.71 9.55
CA ILE A 28 -14.90 5.89 8.48
C ILE A 28 -15.89 6.71 7.63
N LYS A 29 -16.72 7.54 8.27
CA LYS A 29 -17.65 8.41 7.53
C LYS A 29 -16.93 9.44 6.68
N MET A 30 -15.79 9.98 7.17
CA MET A 30 -14.95 10.89 6.40
C MET A 30 -14.38 10.20 5.14
N TYR A 31 -13.92 8.94 5.26
CA TYR A 31 -13.45 8.15 4.12
C TYR A 31 -14.54 7.83 3.10
N TYR A 32 -15.81 7.76 3.50
CA TYR A 32 -16.91 7.57 2.55
C TYR A 32 -17.10 8.76 1.61
N ASP A 33 -16.71 9.95 2.05
CA ASP A 33 -16.78 11.19 1.28
C ASP A 33 -15.46 11.53 0.55
N ASP A 34 -14.41 10.73 0.76
CA ASP A 34 -13.12 10.89 0.10
C ASP A 34 -13.10 10.16 -1.26
N PRO A 35 -13.03 10.90 -2.38
CA PRO A 35 -13.08 10.29 -3.71
C PRO A 35 -11.87 9.40 -4.01
N GLU A 36 -10.68 9.74 -3.51
CA GLU A 36 -9.46 8.99 -3.74
C GLU A 36 -9.49 7.65 -3.01
N TRP A 37 -9.87 7.68 -1.74
CA TRP A 37 -10.11 6.49 -0.93
C TRP A 37 -11.15 5.58 -1.57
N ARG A 38 -12.28 6.16 -2.01
CA ARG A 38 -13.36 5.40 -2.67
C ARG A 38 -12.93 4.81 -4.00
N ALA A 39 -12.18 5.54 -4.82
CA ALA A 39 -11.66 5.02 -6.08
C ALA A 39 -10.71 3.84 -5.84
N PHE A 40 -9.83 3.93 -4.84
CA PHE A 40 -8.92 2.86 -4.47
C PHE A 40 -9.68 1.61 -3.98
N PHE A 41 -10.49 1.76 -2.92
CA PHE A 41 -11.24 0.63 -2.34
C PHE A 41 -12.43 0.14 -3.16
N ASN A 42 -12.81 0.80 -4.24
CA ASN A 42 -13.71 0.24 -5.26
C ASN A 42 -12.96 -0.56 -6.32
N THR A 43 -11.68 -0.27 -6.56
CA THR A 43 -10.87 -1.01 -7.54
C THR A 43 -10.44 -2.37 -7.02
N LEU A 44 -10.03 -2.48 -5.77
CA LEU A 44 -9.54 -3.75 -5.21
C LEU A 44 -10.59 -4.88 -5.24
N PRO A 45 -11.87 -4.67 -4.85
CA PRO A 45 -12.91 -5.70 -5.01
C PRO A 45 -13.28 -6.02 -6.45
N ALA A 46 -12.91 -5.18 -7.41
CA ALA A 46 -13.06 -5.48 -8.83
C ALA A 46 -11.92 -6.39 -9.34
N LEU A 47 -10.75 -6.32 -8.72
CA LEU A 47 -9.59 -7.13 -9.04
C LEU A 47 -9.59 -8.47 -8.28
N PHE A 48 -9.85 -8.45 -6.96
CA PHE A 48 -9.67 -9.59 -6.07
C PHE A 48 -10.99 -10.21 -5.61
N LYS A 49 -11.10 -11.53 -5.73
CA LYS A 49 -12.29 -12.29 -5.33
C LYS A 49 -12.21 -12.75 -3.87
N ASN A 50 -11.09 -13.35 -3.48
CA ASN A 50 -10.92 -14.02 -2.20
C ASN A 50 -9.94 -13.31 -1.28
N ASN A 51 -8.88 -12.69 -1.85
CA ASN A 51 -7.81 -12.08 -1.07
C ASN A 51 -8.34 -10.94 -0.18
N PRO A 52 -7.97 -10.91 1.12
CA PRO A 52 -8.38 -9.87 2.05
C PRO A 52 -7.95 -8.44 1.69
N VAL A 53 -6.96 -8.26 0.81
CA VAL A 53 -6.52 -6.93 0.33
C VAL A 53 -7.66 -6.08 -0.23
N LYS A 54 -8.74 -6.73 -0.70
CA LYS A 54 -9.95 -6.03 -1.19
C LYS A 54 -10.79 -5.37 -0.09
N ILE A 55 -10.54 -5.71 1.18
CA ILE A 55 -11.33 -5.22 2.32
C ILE A 55 -10.77 -3.86 2.72
N ASP A 56 -11.65 -2.88 2.84
CA ASP A 56 -11.27 -1.56 3.34
C ASP A 56 -10.67 -1.69 4.75
N ILE A 57 -9.43 -1.23 4.91
CA ILE A 57 -8.69 -1.36 6.16
C ILE A 57 -9.36 -0.62 7.32
N ALA A 58 -10.08 0.45 7.05
CA ALA A 58 -10.87 1.17 8.05
C ALA A 58 -12.08 0.35 8.51
N GLY A 59 -12.51 -0.64 7.72
CA GLY A 59 -13.71 -1.40 7.98
C GLY A 59 -14.99 -0.59 7.73
N THR A 60 -16.05 -0.95 8.46
CA THR A 60 -17.33 -0.26 8.45
C THR A 60 -17.77 0.06 9.87
N VAL A 61 -18.67 1.04 10.06
CA VAL A 61 -19.25 1.35 11.37
C VAL A 61 -19.87 0.11 12.01
N GLU A 62 -20.48 -0.77 11.19
CA GLU A 62 -21.03 -2.04 11.66
C GLU A 62 -19.91 -2.99 12.11
N SER A 63 -18.86 -3.20 11.31
CA SER A 63 -17.79 -4.14 11.67
C SER A 63 -17.05 -3.72 12.93
N ILE A 64 -16.75 -2.44 13.11
CA ILE A 64 -16.06 -1.95 14.31
C ILE A 64 -16.94 -2.06 15.57
N SER A 65 -18.27 -1.99 15.45
CA SER A 65 -19.19 -2.13 16.58
C SER A 65 -19.13 -3.49 17.26
N HIS A 66 -18.60 -4.51 16.57
CA HIS A 66 -18.41 -5.86 17.12
C HIS A 66 -17.07 -6.04 17.85
N ILE A 67 -16.17 -5.05 17.80
CA ILE A 67 -14.88 -5.12 18.47
C ILE A 67 -15.09 -4.90 19.97
N THR A 68 -14.67 -5.88 20.77
CA THR A 68 -14.74 -5.82 22.24
C THR A 68 -13.35 -5.81 22.85
N PRO A 69 -13.21 -5.43 24.14
CA PRO A 69 -11.94 -5.55 24.84
C PRO A 69 -11.33 -6.96 24.75
N GLU A 70 -12.16 -8.01 24.83
CA GLU A 70 -11.71 -9.41 24.76
C GLU A 70 -11.09 -9.72 23.39
N ILE A 71 -11.72 -9.27 22.30
CA ILE A 71 -11.18 -9.41 20.93
C ILE A 71 -9.84 -8.67 20.80
N LEU A 72 -9.76 -7.44 21.31
CA LEU A 72 -8.51 -6.66 21.29
C LEU A 72 -7.40 -7.34 22.10
N TYR A 73 -7.71 -7.88 23.30
CA TYR A 73 -6.73 -8.65 24.07
C TYR A 73 -6.33 -9.94 23.35
N GLN A 74 -7.26 -10.62 22.68
CA GLN A 74 -6.96 -11.80 21.87
C GLN A 74 -5.98 -11.45 20.73
N CYS A 75 -6.26 -10.39 19.96
CA CYS A 75 -5.38 -9.91 18.91
C CYS A 75 -4.01 -9.49 19.47
N TYR A 76 -4.02 -8.72 20.57
CA TYR A 76 -2.79 -8.29 21.21
C TYR A 76 -1.93 -9.48 21.66
N ASN A 77 -2.50 -10.45 22.36
CA ASN A 77 -1.77 -11.62 22.86
C ASN A 77 -1.25 -12.50 21.72
N THR A 78 -1.90 -12.49 20.56
CA THR A 78 -1.47 -13.24 19.38
C THR A 78 -0.31 -12.55 18.69
N PHE A 79 -0.43 -11.24 18.43
CA PHE A 79 0.47 -10.53 17.51
C PHE A 79 1.56 -9.70 18.21
N TYR A 80 1.27 -9.15 19.41
CA TYR A 80 2.20 -8.29 20.15
C TYR A 80 3.11 -9.10 21.09
N ASN A 81 3.83 -10.03 20.50
CA ASN A 81 4.88 -10.79 21.18
C ASN A 81 6.25 -10.35 20.68
N PRO A 82 7.27 -10.12 21.54
CA PRO A 82 8.61 -9.72 21.10
C PRO A 82 9.22 -10.61 20.02
N ALA A 83 8.88 -11.90 20.00
CA ALA A 83 9.31 -12.83 18.94
C ALA A 83 8.70 -12.52 17.55
N ASN A 84 7.54 -11.83 17.52
CA ASN A 84 6.85 -11.44 16.31
C ASN A 84 7.03 -9.94 15.97
N MET A 85 7.82 -9.20 16.75
CA MET A 85 8.00 -7.76 16.58
C MET A 85 9.41 -7.43 16.12
N ARG A 86 9.55 -6.30 15.44
CA ARG A 86 10.84 -5.72 15.07
C ARG A 86 10.90 -4.28 15.58
N LEU A 87 11.98 -3.94 16.24
CA LEU A 87 12.27 -2.57 16.66
C LEU A 87 13.34 -1.99 15.73
N ILE A 88 13.00 -0.91 15.07
CA ILE A 88 13.89 -0.19 14.19
C ILE A 88 14.15 1.19 14.79
N LEU A 89 15.42 1.51 14.98
CA LEU A 89 15.87 2.81 15.48
C LEU A 89 16.77 3.45 14.41
N VAL A 90 16.40 4.62 13.95
CA VAL A 90 17.16 5.36 12.95
C VAL A 90 17.39 6.79 13.42
N GLY A 91 18.64 7.25 13.35
CA GLY A 91 19.03 8.59 13.79
C GLY A 91 20.44 8.61 14.37
N ASP A 92 20.79 9.69 15.04
CA ASP A 92 22.02 9.80 15.81
C ASP A 92 21.85 9.07 17.14
N VAL A 93 21.98 7.74 17.10
CA VAL A 93 21.71 6.85 18.24
C VAL A 93 22.97 6.07 18.59
N ASP A 94 23.39 6.13 19.85
CA ASP A 94 24.40 5.21 20.40
C ASP A 94 23.80 3.81 20.53
N ILE A 95 24.35 2.86 19.77
CA ILE A 95 23.82 1.49 19.69
C ILE A 95 23.94 0.78 21.04
N ASP A 96 25.05 0.94 21.74
CA ASP A 96 25.29 0.25 23.03
C ASP A 96 24.37 0.77 24.14
N GLU A 97 24.12 2.08 24.16
CA GLU A 97 23.14 2.68 25.08
C GLU A 97 21.71 2.25 24.72
N ALA A 98 21.35 2.27 23.43
CA ALA A 98 20.05 1.82 22.96
C ALA A 98 19.79 0.36 23.33
N MET A 99 20.75 -0.53 23.11
CA MET A 99 20.64 -1.96 23.46
C MET A 99 20.46 -2.15 24.98
N LYS A 100 21.27 -1.50 25.81
CA LYS A 100 21.10 -1.55 27.28
C LYS A 100 19.73 -1.07 27.71
N TYR A 101 19.19 -0.06 27.02
CA TYR A 101 17.90 0.50 27.32
C TYR A 101 16.76 -0.46 26.92
N VAL A 102 16.87 -1.08 25.77
CA VAL A 102 15.94 -2.10 25.28
C VAL A 102 15.94 -3.30 26.22
N ASP A 103 17.11 -3.85 26.54
CA ASP A 103 17.25 -5.01 27.45
C ASP A 103 16.62 -4.75 28.82
N LYS A 104 16.76 -3.54 29.33
CA LYS A 104 16.18 -3.14 30.63
C LYS A 104 14.64 -3.04 30.60
N HIS A 105 14.08 -2.63 29.47
CA HIS A 105 12.64 -2.34 29.36
C HIS A 105 11.85 -3.38 28.55
N LEU A 106 12.54 -4.33 27.92
CA LEU A 106 11.87 -5.41 27.20
C LEU A 106 11.30 -6.42 28.18
N ALA A 107 9.99 -6.66 28.10
CA ALA A 107 9.35 -7.68 28.92
C ALA A 107 9.80 -9.08 28.50
N ASN A 108 10.16 -9.89 29.48
CA ASN A 108 10.46 -11.30 29.23
C ASN A 108 9.16 -12.08 29.04
N LYS A 109 8.68 -12.14 27.81
CA LYS A 109 7.51 -12.92 27.42
C LYS A 109 7.95 -14.24 26.78
N PRO A 110 7.23 -15.35 27.03
CA PRO A 110 7.54 -16.62 26.37
C PRO A 110 7.38 -16.45 24.85
N ASN A 111 8.26 -17.10 24.10
CA ASN A 111 8.10 -17.21 22.67
C ASN A 111 6.91 -18.13 22.38
N LEU A 112 5.89 -17.58 21.71
CA LEU A 112 4.66 -18.32 21.34
C LEU A 112 4.81 -19.14 20.06
N GLY A 113 6.00 -19.16 19.45
CA GLY A 113 6.24 -19.79 18.16
C GLY A 113 5.91 -18.85 16.98
N GLU A 114 5.97 -19.42 15.80
CA GLU A 114 5.61 -18.70 14.57
C GLU A 114 4.08 -18.61 14.44
N ILE A 115 3.62 -17.46 13.96
CA ILE A 115 2.20 -17.28 13.65
C ILE A 115 1.92 -17.98 12.33
N GLU A 116 1.01 -18.94 12.37
CA GLU A 116 0.56 -19.63 11.17
C GLU A 116 -0.30 -18.67 10.31
N ARG A 117 0.15 -18.42 9.08
CA ARG A 117 -0.56 -17.60 8.11
C ARG A 117 -1.38 -18.51 7.19
N MET A 118 -2.68 -18.26 7.12
CA MET A 118 -3.56 -18.93 6.18
C MET A 118 -3.63 -18.13 4.88
N PHE A 119 -3.25 -18.77 3.80
CA PHE A 119 -3.24 -18.20 2.47
C PHE A 119 -4.51 -18.64 1.70
N VAL A 120 -5.12 -17.69 1.01
CA VAL A 120 -6.31 -17.97 0.20
C VAL A 120 -5.94 -18.25 -1.25
N ASP A 121 -6.68 -19.15 -1.88
CA ASP A 121 -6.59 -19.33 -3.32
C ASP A 121 -7.32 -18.18 -4.02
N GLU A 122 -6.55 -17.38 -4.73
CA GLU A 122 -7.07 -16.23 -5.47
C GLU A 122 -7.07 -16.54 -6.97
N PRO A 123 -8.24 -16.51 -7.67
CA PRO A 123 -8.27 -16.75 -9.10
C PRO A 123 -7.53 -15.68 -9.90
N HIS A 124 -6.99 -16.06 -11.04
CA HIS A 124 -6.26 -15.16 -11.92
C HIS A 124 -7.16 -14.08 -12.54
N GLU A 125 -8.42 -14.40 -12.78
CA GLU A 125 -9.36 -13.51 -13.42
C GLU A 125 -9.78 -12.38 -12.48
N ARG A 126 -9.98 -11.20 -13.05
CA ARG A 126 -10.64 -10.11 -12.34
C ARG A 126 -12.10 -10.43 -12.04
N VAL A 127 -12.65 -9.84 -10.99
CA VAL A 127 -14.05 -10.04 -10.59
C VAL A 127 -15.00 -9.23 -11.48
N ARG A 128 -14.60 -7.99 -11.82
CA ARG A 128 -15.39 -7.08 -12.65
C ARG A 128 -14.49 -6.29 -13.58
N GLU A 129 -15.04 -5.95 -14.73
CA GLU A 129 -14.34 -5.12 -15.72
C GLU A 129 -14.47 -3.62 -15.42
N TYR A 130 -15.61 -3.22 -14.85
CA TYR A 130 -15.93 -1.83 -14.60
C TYR A 130 -16.72 -1.67 -13.30
N THR A 131 -16.43 -0.58 -12.62
CA THR A 131 -17.21 -0.11 -11.45
C THR A 131 -17.30 1.41 -11.49
N GLU A 132 -18.39 1.95 -10.99
CA GLU A 132 -18.64 3.39 -10.93
C GLU A 132 -19.36 3.73 -9.63
N GLN A 133 -18.94 4.84 -9.02
CA GLN A 133 -19.60 5.43 -7.87
C GLN A 133 -19.78 6.92 -8.12
N LYS A 134 -20.96 7.46 -7.81
CA LYS A 134 -21.22 8.90 -7.87
C LYS A 134 -20.92 9.54 -6.53
N LEU A 135 -20.09 10.55 -6.55
CA LEU A 135 -19.73 11.39 -5.41
C LEU A 135 -19.82 12.87 -5.82
N ALA A 136 -19.90 13.76 -4.85
CA ALA A 136 -19.83 15.19 -5.09
C ALA A 136 -18.36 15.61 -5.30
N VAL A 137 -17.90 15.54 -6.53
CA VAL A 137 -16.52 15.87 -6.95
C VAL A 137 -16.51 16.99 -7.97
N SER A 138 -15.44 17.79 -7.98
CA SER A 138 -15.22 18.85 -8.96
C SER A 138 -14.92 18.28 -10.35
N GLN A 139 -14.23 17.13 -10.39
CA GLN A 139 -13.80 16.46 -11.61
C GLN A 139 -13.88 14.94 -11.42
N PRO A 140 -14.30 14.16 -12.43
CA PRO A 140 -14.28 12.71 -12.35
C PRO A 140 -12.87 12.17 -12.08
N MET A 141 -12.78 11.21 -11.16
CA MET A 141 -11.56 10.47 -10.86
C MET A 141 -11.66 9.06 -11.46
N PHE A 142 -10.56 8.53 -11.93
CA PHE A 142 -10.51 7.18 -12.48
C PHE A 142 -9.27 6.42 -12.00
N ARG A 143 -9.41 5.10 -11.95
CA ARG A 143 -8.33 4.15 -11.71
C ARG A 143 -8.44 3.01 -12.73
N ILE A 144 -7.32 2.63 -13.32
CA ILE A 144 -7.17 1.43 -14.16
C ILE A 144 -6.34 0.45 -13.36
N GLY A 145 -6.95 -0.66 -12.96
CA GLY A 145 -6.30 -1.66 -12.12
C GLY A 145 -5.81 -2.85 -12.94
N PHE A 146 -4.59 -3.30 -12.65
CA PHE A 146 -4.00 -4.53 -13.16
C PHE A 146 -3.71 -5.44 -11.98
N LYS A 147 -4.24 -6.66 -12.04
CA LYS A 147 -3.96 -7.70 -11.05
C LYS A 147 -2.69 -8.42 -11.45
N ASP A 148 -1.77 -8.56 -10.52
CA ASP A 148 -0.58 -9.40 -10.72
C ASP A 148 -0.92 -10.86 -10.42
N ASN A 149 -0.57 -11.73 -11.36
CA ASN A 149 -0.83 -13.16 -11.28
C ASN A 149 0.42 -14.00 -11.00
N SER A 150 1.48 -13.39 -10.48
CA SER A 150 2.72 -14.07 -10.10
C SER A 150 2.87 -14.14 -8.58
N PRO A 151 1.99 -14.85 -7.89
CA PRO A 151 2.00 -14.92 -6.43
C PRO A 151 3.18 -15.75 -5.91
N ARG A 152 3.47 -15.56 -4.62
CA ARG A 152 4.42 -16.35 -3.84
C ARG A 152 5.88 -16.17 -4.23
N MET A 153 6.22 -15.02 -4.77
CA MET A 153 7.61 -14.55 -4.83
C MET A 153 8.02 -13.94 -3.51
N SER A 154 9.26 -14.11 -3.13
CA SER A 154 9.81 -13.54 -1.90
C SER A 154 11.28 -13.17 -2.09
N GLY A 155 11.80 -12.37 -1.15
CA GLY A 155 13.21 -11.96 -1.14
C GLY A 155 13.65 -11.30 -2.44
N ASP A 156 14.81 -11.70 -2.96
CA ASP A 156 15.42 -11.09 -4.14
C ASP A 156 14.58 -11.18 -5.42
N GLU A 157 13.74 -12.20 -5.56
CA GLU A 157 12.88 -12.34 -6.74
C GLU A 157 11.76 -11.31 -6.73
N LEU A 158 11.11 -11.13 -5.58
CA LEU A 158 10.07 -10.13 -5.41
C LEU A 158 10.64 -8.73 -5.60
N LEU A 159 11.78 -8.43 -4.95
CA LEU A 159 12.47 -7.15 -5.08
C LEU A 159 12.86 -6.82 -6.54
N LYS A 160 13.39 -7.79 -7.28
CA LYS A 160 13.71 -7.60 -8.71
C LYS A 160 12.47 -7.30 -9.54
N LYS A 161 11.37 -7.97 -9.25
CA LYS A 161 10.09 -7.75 -9.91
C LYS A 161 9.54 -6.37 -9.60
N GLU A 162 9.56 -5.97 -8.35
CA GLU A 162 9.15 -4.65 -7.88
C GLU A 162 9.91 -3.54 -8.61
N ILE A 163 11.25 -3.58 -8.54
CA ILE A 163 12.13 -2.60 -9.23
C ILE A 163 11.87 -2.59 -10.75
N ALA A 164 11.70 -3.75 -11.37
CA ALA A 164 11.43 -3.83 -12.80
C ALA A 164 10.07 -3.21 -13.15
N THR A 165 9.04 -3.47 -12.32
CA THR A 165 7.71 -2.90 -12.48
C THR A 165 7.74 -1.37 -12.31
N GLU A 166 8.40 -0.85 -11.30
CA GLU A 166 8.56 0.59 -11.09
C GLU A 166 9.27 1.27 -12.26
N ILE A 167 10.35 0.65 -12.79
CA ILE A 167 11.05 1.18 -13.97
C ILE A 167 10.11 1.20 -15.18
N ILE A 168 9.33 0.16 -15.40
CA ILE A 168 8.36 0.09 -16.51
C ILE A 168 7.30 1.18 -16.34
N LEU A 169 6.76 1.33 -15.14
CA LEU A 169 5.73 2.33 -14.85
C LEU A 169 6.24 3.76 -15.06
N ASP A 170 7.43 4.09 -14.55
CA ASP A 170 8.01 5.43 -14.79
C ASP A 170 8.37 5.64 -16.27
N ALA A 171 8.90 4.59 -16.95
CA ALA A 171 9.25 4.70 -18.35
C ALA A 171 8.05 5.01 -19.26
N VAL A 172 6.85 4.51 -18.89
CA VAL A 172 5.63 4.62 -19.69
C VAL A 172 4.69 5.72 -19.21
N PHE A 173 4.53 5.88 -17.89
CA PHE A 173 3.53 6.75 -17.26
C PHE A 173 4.14 7.86 -16.41
N GLY A 174 5.46 7.84 -16.14
CA GLY A 174 6.13 8.88 -15.37
C GLY A 174 6.07 10.25 -16.06
N THR A 175 6.19 11.32 -15.29
CA THR A 175 6.03 12.72 -15.76
C THR A 175 6.96 13.12 -16.91
N GLY A 176 8.05 12.38 -17.12
CA GLY A 176 8.97 12.59 -18.26
C GLY A 176 8.76 11.62 -19.42
N SER A 177 7.68 10.83 -19.43
CA SER A 177 7.37 9.91 -20.53
C SER A 177 6.61 10.61 -21.65
N ASP A 178 6.79 10.11 -22.89
CA ASP A 178 6.10 10.67 -24.06
C ASP A 178 4.57 10.60 -23.90
N LEU A 179 4.06 9.51 -23.28
CA LEU A 179 2.63 9.35 -23.06
C LEU A 179 2.09 10.36 -22.06
N TYR A 180 2.80 10.58 -20.93
CA TYR A 180 2.38 11.58 -19.95
C TYR A 180 2.33 12.98 -20.57
N LEU A 181 3.40 13.36 -21.28
CA LEU A 181 3.48 14.67 -21.92
C LEU A 181 2.38 14.88 -22.96
N ASP A 182 2.13 13.88 -23.81
CA ASP A 182 1.06 13.95 -24.83
C ASP A 182 -0.34 14.09 -24.20
N LEU A 183 -0.63 13.33 -23.13
CA LEU A 183 -1.91 13.42 -22.42
C LEU A 183 -2.05 14.77 -21.69
N TYR A 184 -0.97 15.26 -21.08
CA TYR A 184 -0.95 16.53 -20.34
C TYR A 184 -1.13 17.73 -21.29
N GLU A 185 -0.40 17.77 -22.42
CA GLU A 185 -0.51 18.81 -23.44
C GLU A 185 -1.90 18.87 -24.08
N LYS A 186 -2.58 17.72 -24.21
CA LYS A 186 -3.96 17.63 -24.68
C LYS A 186 -4.99 18.02 -23.61
N GLY A 187 -4.57 18.31 -22.39
CA GLY A 187 -5.44 18.60 -21.26
C GLY A 187 -6.35 17.41 -20.86
N LEU A 188 -5.91 16.19 -21.16
CA LEU A 188 -6.63 14.98 -20.78
C LEU A 188 -6.33 14.56 -19.34
N ILE A 189 -5.14 14.88 -18.84
CA ILE A 189 -4.68 14.63 -17.46
C ILE A 189 -4.12 15.92 -16.87
N ASP A 190 -3.96 15.92 -15.56
CA ASP A 190 -3.27 16.94 -14.78
C ASP A 190 -2.20 16.33 -13.87
N SER A 191 -1.74 17.08 -12.87
CA SER A 191 -0.70 16.63 -11.91
C SER A 191 -1.16 15.52 -10.98
N THR A 192 -2.44 15.16 -10.93
CA THR A 192 -2.96 14.04 -10.15
C THR A 192 -2.74 12.70 -10.83
N PHE A 193 -2.43 12.70 -12.14
CA PHE A 193 -2.19 11.48 -12.88
C PHE A 193 -0.89 10.81 -12.45
N GLY A 194 -0.98 9.55 -12.11
CA GLY A 194 0.16 8.75 -11.69
C GLY A 194 -0.12 7.26 -11.75
N CYS A 195 0.86 6.51 -11.29
CA CYS A 195 0.76 5.06 -11.14
C CYS A 195 1.40 4.62 -9.82
N GLU A 196 0.89 3.55 -9.28
CA GLU A 196 1.38 2.88 -8.09
C GLU A 196 1.35 1.38 -8.29
N THR A 197 2.24 0.67 -7.63
CA THR A 197 2.28 -0.79 -7.63
C THR A 197 2.52 -1.28 -6.21
N GLU A 198 1.84 -2.35 -5.87
CA GLU A 198 2.04 -3.09 -4.63
C GLU A 198 2.20 -4.56 -4.97
N LEU A 199 3.35 -5.12 -4.62
CA LEU A 199 3.70 -6.49 -4.90
C LEU A 199 4.10 -7.17 -3.59
N GLU A 200 3.26 -8.10 -3.15
CA GLU A 200 3.41 -8.85 -1.94
C GLU A 200 3.53 -10.35 -2.23
N TYR A 201 3.87 -11.13 -1.21
CA TYR A 201 3.99 -12.58 -1.35
C TYR A 201 2.73 -13.24 -1.91
N GLU A 202 1.54 -12.74 -1.57
CA GLU A 202 0.27 -13.38 -1.89
C GLU A 202 -0.54 -12.66 -2.96
N TYR A 203 -0.29 -11.39 -3.15
CA TYR A 203 -1.03 -10.58 -4.10
C TYR A 203 -0.13 -9.51 -4.71
N GLY A 204 -0.56 -8.99 -5.81
CA GLY A 204 0.03 -7.82 -6.39
C GLY A 204 -0.98 -7.11 -7.29
N PHE A 205 -0.83 -5.80 -7.35
CA PHE A 205 -1.61 -4.99 -8.26
C PHE A 205 -0.84 -3.74 -8.69
N THR A 206 -1.25 -3.19 -9.81
CA THR A 206 -0.79 -1.88 -10.29
C THR A 206 -2.02 -1.05 -10.61
N LEU A 207 -2.03 0.19 -10.15
CA LEU A 207 -3.08 1.17 -10.42
C LEU A 207 -2.51 2.32 -11.22
N ILE A 208 -3.24 2.76 -12.23
CA ILE A 208 -2.92 3.93 -13.06
C ILE A 208 -4.15 4.81 -13.05
N GLY A 209 -4.03 6.10 -12.72
CA GLY A 209 -5.19 6.96 -12.69
C GLY A 209 -4.89 8.39 -12.27
N GLY A 210 -5.95 9.14 -12.06
CA GLY A 210 -5.95 10.54 -11.70
C GLY A 210 -7.33 11.15 -11.96
N GLU A 211 -7.38 12.46 -12.01
CA GLU A 211 -8.58 13.21 -12.37
C GLU A 211 -8.63 13.49 -13.87
N SER A 212 -9.84 13.41 -14.47
CA SER A 212 -10.05 13.75 -15.87
C SER A 212 -11.52 13.91 -16.20
N GLN A 213 -11.84 14.84 -17.10
CA GLN A 213 -13.18 14.94 -17.70
C GLN A 213 -13.45 13.82 -18.72
N LYS A 214 -12.42 13.09 -19.16
CA LYS A 214 -12.49 12.09 -20.22
C LYS A 214 -11.86 10.74 -19.88
N PRO A 215 -12.23 10.12 -18.76
CA PRO A 215 -11.58 8.89 -18.30
C PRO A 215 -11.66 7.73 -19.31
N LYS A 216 -12.75 7.61 -20.06
CA LYS A 216 -12.89 6.57 -21.09
C LYS A 216 -11.95 6.76 -22.27
N GLU A 217 -11.72 8.01 -22.70
CA GLU A 217 -10.77 8.33 -23.76
C GLU A 217 -9.34 7.97 -23.33
N ILE A 218 -8.96 8.31 -22.10
CA ILE A 218 -7.66 7.96 -21.53
C ILE A 218 -7.48 6.45 -21.43
N TYR A 219 -8.50 5.72 -20.98
CA TYR A 219 -8.46 4.26 -20.92
C TYR A 219 -8.15 3.65 -22.29
N GLU A 220 -8.80 4.09 -23.36
CA GLU A 220 -8.53 3.56 -24.70
C GLU A 220 -7.13 3.95 -25.22
N ILE A 221 -6.64 5.16 -24.90
CA ILE A 221 -5.28 5.57 -25.25
C ILE A 221 -4.26 4.68 -24.52
N ILE A 222 -4.41 4.48 -23.22
CA ILE A 222 -3.50 3.65 -22.41
C ILE A 222 -3.54 2.20 -22.92
N LYS A 223 -4.71 1.65 -23.16
CA LYS A 223 -4.87 0.28 -23.67
C LYS A 223 -4.16 0.07 -25.02
N ASN A 224 -4.32 1.03 -25.94
CA ASN A 224 -3.65 0.97 -27.24
C ASN A 224 -2.13 1.11 -27.10
N LYS A 225 -1.68 2.02 -26.22
CA LYS A 225 -0.24 2.19 -25.93
C LYS A 225 0.39 0.94 -25.32
N LEU A 226 -0.28 0.29 -24.38
CA LEU A 226 0.19 -0.97 -23.80
C LEU A 226 0.28 -2.07 -24.87
N ALA A 227 -0.71 -2.18 -25.76
CA ALA A 227 -0.67 -3.15 -26.86
C ALA A 227 0.50 -2.88 -27.82
N GLU A 228 0.79 -1.61 -28.11
CA GLU A 228 1.98 -1.21 -28.88
C GLU A 228 3.27 -1.60 -28.18
N LEU A 229 3.39 -1.32 -26.89
CA LEU A 229 4.59 -1.61 -26.11
C LEU A 229 4.85 -3.12 -25.96
N ILE A 230 3.80 -3.92 -25.80
CA ILE A 230 3.91 -5.39 -25.79
C ILE A 230 4.51 -5.88 -27.12
N LYS A 231 4.17 -5.26 -28.24
CA LYS A 231 4.66 -5.66 -29.56
C LYS A 231 6.07 -5.14 -29.86
N ASN A 232 6.35 -3.89 -29.51
CA ASN A 232 7.54 -3.16 -29.96
C ASN A 232 8.61 -3.01 -28.86
N GLY A 233 8.25 -3.26 -27.60
CA GLY A 233 9.09 -2.98 -26.44
C GLY A 233 9.09 -1.51 -26.04
N ILE A 234 9.80 -1.21 -24.95
CA ILE A 234 10.05 0.16 -24.44
C ILE A 234 11.40 0.62 -24.94
N SER A 235 11.55 1.88 -25.33
CA SER A 235 12.81 2.42 -25.79
C SER A 235 13.87 2.36 -24.69
N LYS A 236 15.12 2.07 -25.09
CA LYS A 236 16.26 2.07 -24.15
C LYS A 236 16.42 3.41 -23.44
N GLU A 237 16.15 4.51 -24.11
CA GLU A 237 16.24 5.86 -23.56
C GLU A 237 15.25 6.06 -22.43
N ASN A 238 13.98 5.67 -22.61
CA ASN A 238 12.94 5.76 -21.56
C ASN A 238 13.25 4.85 -20.37
N VAL A 239 13.77 3.65 -20.60
CA VAL A 239 14.21 2.76 -19.51
C VAL A 239 15.37 3.34 -18.73
N GLU A 240 16.38 3.92 -19.40
CA GLU A 240 17.53 4.54 -18.72
C GLU A 240 17.13 5.81 -17.96
N ARG A 241 16.20 6.59 -18.49
CA ARG A 241 15.63 7.74 -17.78
C ARG A 241 14.93 7.27 -16.50
N ALA A 242 14.00 6.33 -16.60
CA ALA A 242 13.26 5.78 -15.47
C ALA A 242 14.20 5.19 -14.39
N ARG A 243 15.21 4.44 -14.82
CA ARG A 243 16.24 3.92 -13.90
C ARG A 243 16.96 5.01 -13.12
N LYS A 244 17.31 6.12 -13.77
CA LYS A 244 17.94 7.26 -13.09
C LYS A 244 16.99 7.95 -12.11
N VAL A 245 15.73 8.08 -12.45
CA VAL A 245 14.68 8.61 -11.56
C VAL A 245 14.59 7.76 -10.30
N LEU A 246 14.44 6.44 -10.45
CA LEU A 246 14.32 5.51 -9.33
C LEU A 246 15.58 5.52 -8.44
N ILE A 247 16.76 5.51 -9.02
CA ILE A 247 18.02 5.66 -8.26
C ILE A 247 18.03 6.97 -7.46
N SER A 248 17.64 8.08 -8.10
CA SER A 248 17.58 9.39 -7.43
C SER A 248 16.60 9.40 -6.26
N GLN A 249 15.43 8.79 -6.42
CA GLN A 249 14.45 8.66 -5.35
C GLN A 249 15.00 7.85 -4.17
N ASN A 250 15.62 6.71 -4.44
CA ASN A 250 16.23 5.86 -3.42
C ASN A 250 17.40 6.56 -2.68
N ILE A 251 18.23 7.36 -3.39
CA ILE A 251 19.28 8.14 -2.74
C ILE A 251 18.69 9.21 -1.81
N ARG A 252 17.57 9.83 -2.18
CA ARG A 252 16.91 10.85 -1.36
C ARG A 252 16.37 10.31 -0.04
N ILE A 253 16.06 9.02 0.05
CA ILE A 253 15.62 8.36 1.29
C ILE A 253 16.62 8.61 2.42
N PHE A 254 17.93 8.61 2.12
CA PHE A 254 18.99 8.86 3.11
C PHE A 254 19.00 10.27 3.70
N ASN A 255 18.27 11.21 3.15
CA ASN A 255 18.12 12.55 3.71
C ASN A 255 16.96 12.67 4.71
N ASN A 256 16.19 11.60 4.91
CA ASN A 256 15.04 11.59 5.79
C ASN A 256 15.06 10.34 6.69
N VAL A 257 15.20 10.57 7.99
CA VAL A 257 15.33 9.52 9.01
C VAL A 257 14.11 8.60 9.05
N GLU A 258 12.92 9.18 8.92
CA GLU A 258 11.65 8.44 8.89
C GLU A 258 11.55 7.58 7.62
N ALA A 259 11.87 8.15 6.46
CA ALA A 259 11.88 7.41 5.19
C ALA A 259 12.88 6.24 5.20
N MET A 260 14.05 6.43 5.82
CA MET A 260 14.99 5.32 6.04
C MET A 260 14.37 4.22 6.91
N GLY A 261 13.80 4.59 8.06
CA GLY A 261 13.15 3.63 8.96
C GLY A 261 12.07 2.82 8.25
N ASN A 262 11.17 3.48 7.54
CA ASN A 262 10.09 2.84 6.79
C ASN A 262 10.61 1.94 5.67
N SER A 263 11.64 2.37 4.92
CA SER A 263 12.25 1.57 3.86
C SER A 263 12.91 0.30 4.42
N PHE A 264 13.59 0.39 5.56
CA PHE A 264 14.15 -0.79 6.24
C PHE A 264 13.07 -1.72 6.75
N MET A 265 12.02 -1.18 7.36
CA MET A 265 10.90 -1.97 7.89
C MET A 265 10.22 -2.77 6.76
N HIS A 266 9.89 -2.13 5.66
CA HIS A 266 9.25 -2.78 4.51
C HIS A 266 10.09 -3.92 3.91
N ARG A 267 11.41 -3.83 3.96
CA ARG A 267 12.31 -4.86 3.42
C ARG A 267 12.61 -5.99 4.41
N LEU A 268 12.33 -5.82 5.70
CA LEU A 268 12.57 -6.80 6.75
C LEU A 268 11.34 -7.65 7.07
N MET A 269 10.16 -7.20 6.67
CA MET A 269 8.89 -7.91 6.82
C MET A 269 8.57 -8.75 5.59
#